data_25576e3f8cbdac8789c0ba82a5d10795
#
_entry.id   25576e3f8cbdac8789c0ba82a5d10795
#
_cell.length_a   1.000
_cell.length_b   1.000
_cell.length_c   1.000
_cell.angle_alpha   90.00
_cell.angle_beta   90.00
_cell.angle_gamma   90.00
#
_symmetry.space_group_name_H-M   'P 1'
#
loop_
_entity.id
_entity.type
_entity.pdbx_description
1 polymer ?
#
loop_
_entity_poly.entity_id
_entity_poly.type
_entity_poly.pdbx_seq_one_letter_code
_entity_poly.pdbx_strand_id
1 'polypeptide(L)'
;SPMAVLTDKANEQHYEVPTAFYKLALGPHLKYSSAYWPEGCKSLAEAEAAALKLIEERVELSDGQSVLDLGCGWGSFSLWAAPRHPSSTFLAVSNSHTQATFIREEASRRLAPRSRPDPGATRCDA
;
A
#
# COMPACT_ATOMS: atom_id res chain seq x y z
N SER A 1 -22.14 18.40 -2.76
CA SER A 1 -21.20 18.34 -3.90
C SER A 1 -20.27 17.19 -3.75
N PRO A 2 -19.87 16.55 -4.85
CA PRO A 2 -18.90 15.48 -4.79
C PRO A 2 -17.53 16.00 -4.32
N MET A 3 -16.86 15.23 -3.48
CA MET A 3 -15.50 15.55 -2.99
C MET A 3 -14.45 15.46 -4.11
N ALA A 4 -14.72 14.70 -5.14
CA ALA A 4 -13.84 14.57 -6.30
C ALA A 4 -14.65 14.63 -7.58
N VAL A 5 -14.17 15.40 -8.56
CA VAL A 5 -14.77 15.54 -9.87
C VAL A 5 -13.82 14.91 -10.91
N LEU A 6 -14.38 14.24 -11.92
CA LEU A 6 -13.61 13.56 -12.97
C LEU A 6 -12.67 12.48 -12.45
N THR A 7 -13.11 11.72 -11.45
CA THR A 7 -12.32 10.61 -10.88
C THR A 7 -11.96 9.56 -11.93
N ASP A 8 -12.87 9.24 -12.85
CA ASP A 8 -12.61 8.26 -13.92
C ASP A 8 -11.48 8.73 -14.84
N LYS A 9 -11.48 10.02 -15.23
CA LYS A 9 -10.39 10.60 -16.02
C LYS A 9 -9.06 10.64 -15.27
N ALA A 10 -9.10 10.97 -13.99
CA ALA A 10 -7.90 10.95 -13.14
C ALA A 10 -7.34 9.53 -13.03
N ASN A 11 -8.19 8.53 -12.87
CA ASN A 11 -7.80 7.12 -12.84
C ASN A 11 -7.23 6.67 -14.19
N GLU A 12 -7.88 7.05 -15.30
CA GLU A 12 -7.39 6.76 -16.64
C GLU A 12 -5.99 7.35 -16.86
N GLN A 13 -5.76 8.59 -16.46
CA GLN A 13 -4.47 9.25 -16.60
C GLN A 13 -3.37 8.67 -15.72
N HIS A 14 -3.70 8.26 -14.49
CA HIS A 14 -2.71 7.88 -13.49
C HIS A 14 -2.57 6.37 -13.31
N TYR A 15 -3.60 5.56 -13.59
CA TYR A 15 -3.67 4.17 -13.17
C TYR A 15 -3.85 3.16 -14.30
N GLU A 16 -4.10 3.59 -15.52
CA GLU A 16 -4.17 2.71 -16.69
C GLU A 16 -2.80 2.42 -17.32
N VAL A 17 -1.75 3.03 -16.78
CA VAL A 17 -0.37 2.67 -17.13
C VAL A 17 -0.08 1.27 -16.60
N PRO A 18 0.56 0.40 -17.40
CA PRO A 18 0.83 -0.97 -16.97
C PRO A 18 1.61 -1.05 -15.66
N THR A 19 1.25 -2.01 -14.82
CA THR A 19 1.93 -2.29 -13.54
C THR A 19 3.45 -2.42 -13.71
N ALA A 20 3.89 -3.02 -14.80
CA ALA A 20 5.31 -3.18 -15.13
C ALA A 20 6.07 -1.85 -15.18
N PHE A 21 5.44 -0.80 -15.68
CA PHE A 21 6.04 0.53 -15.70
C PHE A 21 6.33 1.03 -14.28
N TYR A 22 5.35 0.89 -13.38
CA TYR A 22 5.53 1.32 -11.99
C TYR A 22 6.57 0.51 -11.24
N LYS A 23 6.70 -0.77 -11.54
CA LYS A 23 7.77 -1.62 -11.00
C LYS A 23 9.17 -1.17 -11.42
N LEU A 24 9.28 -0.56 -12.58
CA LEU A 24 10.54 -0.01 -13.07
C LEU A 24 10.82 1.40 -12.54
N ALA A 25 9.78 2.22 -12.38
CA ALA A 25 9.89 3.63 -12.02
C ALA A 25 9.95 3.86 -10.50
N LEU A 26 9.28 3.02 -9.72
CA LEU A 26 9.20 3.13 -8.27
C LEU A 26 10.15 2.15 -7.59
N GLY A 27 10.39 2.36 -6.31
CA GLY A 27 11.16 1.43 -5.49
C GLY A 27 10.37 0.16 -5.14
N PRO A 28 10.96 -0.75 -4.36
CA PRO A 28 10.38 -2.07 -4.07
C PRO A 28 9.04 -2.03 -3.33
N HIS A 29 8.74 -0.93 -2.65
CA HIS A 29 7.46 -0.76 -1.95
C HIS A 29 6.37 -0.17 -2.85
N LEU A 30 6.68 0.19 -4.11
CA LEU A 30 5.75 0.83 -5.06
C LEU A 30 5.00 2.02 -4.46
N LYS A 31 5.71 2.83 -3.71
CA LYS A 31 5.15 4.01 -3.08
C LYS A 31 5.02 5.13 -4.11
N TYR A 32 3.81 5.28 -4.64
CA TYR A 32 3.50 6.25 -5.69
C TYR A 32 3.58 7.71 -5.19
N SER A 33 3.23 7.94 -3.94
CA SER A 33 3.40 9.23 -3.30
C SER A 33 4.86 9.46 -2.86
N SER A 34 5.17 10.65 -2.40
CA SER A 34 6.54 11.04 -2.02
C SER A 34 7.18 10.07 -1.04
N ALA A 35 8.45 9.79 -1.25
CA ALA A 35 9.31 9.14 -0.27
C ALA A 35 9.90 10.18 0.70
N TYR A 36 10.43 9.71 1.82
CA TYR A 36 11.11 10.56 2.81
C TYR A 36 12.60 10.23 2.84
N TRP A 37 13.42 11.22 2.63
CA TRP A 37 14.86 11.09 2.56
C TRP A 37 15.53 11.67 3.81
N PRO A 38 15.62 10.91 4.90
CA PRO A 38 16.34 11.36 6.08
C PRO A 38 17.85 11.44 5.77
N GLU A 39 18.59 12.15 6.61
CA GLU A 39 20.05 12.22 6.52
C GLU A 39 20.64 10.79 6.54
N GLY A 40 21.57 10.52 5.64
CA GLY A 40 22.21 9.21 5.50
C GLY A 40 21.43 8.19 4.65
N CYS A 41 20.25 8.53 4.17
CA CYS A 41 19.49 7.67 3.26
C CYS A 41 20.17 7.62 1.88
N LYS A 42 20.40 6.41 1.36
CA LYS A 42 21.21 6.21 0.15
C LYS A 42 20.46 5.61 -1.03
N SER A 43 19.23 5.14 -0.84
CA SER A 43 18.47 4.50 -1.89
C SER A 43 16.99 4.85 -1.82
N LEU A 44 16.29 4.68 -2.95
CA LEU A 44 14.84 4.85 -3.00
C LEU A 44 14.13 3.83 -2.09
N ALA A 45 14.64 2.61 -2.00
CA ALA A 45 14.10 1.61 -1.09
C ALA A 45 14.14 2.07 0.37
N GLU A 46 15.25 2.63 0.81
CA GLU A 46 15.38 3.20 2.16
C GLU A 46 14.46 4.40 2.36
N ALA A 47 14.34 5.26 1.37
CA ALA A 47 13.48 6.43 1.43
C ALA A 47 12.00 6.06 1.48
N GLU A 48 11.58 5.05 0.74
CA GLU A 48 10.21 4.52 0.81
C GLU A 48 9.94 3.91 2.19
N ALA A 49 10.84 3.08 2.71
CA ALA A 49 10.71 2.47 4.03
C ALA A 49 10.66 3.53 5.14
N ALA A 50 11.49 4.57 5.05
CA ALA A 50 11.46 5.68 6.00
C ALA A 50 10.14 6.44 5.98
N ALA A 51 9.55 6.65 4.81
CA ALA A 51 8.24 7.29 4.67
C ALA A 51 7.12 6.43 5.28
N LEU A 52 7.16 5.11 5.03
CA LEU A 52 6.17 4.18 5.58
C LEU A 52 6.26 4.10 7.11
N LYS A 53 7.48 4.07 7.64
CA LYS A 53 7.71 4.10 9.09
C LYS A 53 7.22 5.39 9.73
N LEU A 54 7.41 6.53 9.06
CA LEU A 54 6.92 7.81 9.54
C LEU A 54 5.38 7.82 9.61
N ILE A 55 4.69 7.22 8.64
CA ILE A 55 3.24 7.07 8.67
C ILE A 55 2.84 6.20 9.87
N GLU A 56 3.49 5.05 10.06
CA GLU A 56 3.25 4.16 11.19
C GLU A 56 3.32 4.88 12.54
N GLU A 57 4.35 5.70 12.71
CA GLU A 57 4.57 6.49 13.93
C GLU A 57 3.49 7.56 14.11
N ARG A 58 3.16 8.30 13.04
CA ARG A 58 2.18 9.40 13.09
C ARG A 58 0.76 8.93 13.38
N VAL A 59 0.37 7.78 12.88
CA VAL A 59 -0.95 7.20 13.16
C VAL A 59 -0.96 6.37 14.45
N GLU A 60 0.18 6.28 15.13
CA GLU A 60 0.34 5.50 16.34
C GLU A 60 -0.13 4.05 16.17
N LEU A 61 0.29 3.46 15.04
CA LEU A 61 -0.09 2.08 14.72
C LEU A 61 0.55 1.10 15.70
N SER A 62 -0.27 0.27 16.28
CA SER A 62 0.16 -0.85 17.13
C SER A 62 -0.56 -2.13 16.72
N ASP A 63 0.00 -3.26 17.09
CA ASP A 63 -0.59 -4.55 16.75
C ASP A 63 -1.95 -4.74 17.43
N GLY A 64 -2.86 -5.41 16.75
CA GLY A 64 -4.23 -5.65 17.25
C GLY A 64 -5.26 -4.61 16.85
N GLN A 65 -4.91 -3.64 16.00
CA GLN A 65 -5.82 -2.61 15.51
C GLN A 65 -6.49 -3.00 14.19
N SER A 66 -7.66 -2.38 13.93
CA SER A 66 -8.30 -2.40 12.61
C SER A 66 -7.92 -1.13 11.87
N VAL A 67 -7.36 -1.28 10.68
CA VAL A 67 -6.79 -0.18 9.88
C VAL A 67 -7.55 -0.04 8.56
N LEU A 68 -7.98 1.17 8.27
CA LEU A 68 -8.52 1.55 6.97
C LEU A 68 -7.46 2.36 6.21
N ASP A 69 -6.97 1.82 5.09
CA ASP A 69 -6.05 2.50 4.18
C ASP A 69 -6.85 2.99 2.97
N LEU A 70 -7.33 4.22 3.06
CA LEU A 70 -8.20 4.82 2.07
C LEU A 70 -7.37 5.51 0.98
N GLY A 71 -7.63 5.17 -0.28
CA GLY A 71 -6.81 5.65 -1.40
C GLY A 71 -5.41 5.04 -1.36
N CYS A 72 -5.34 3.73 -1.23
CA CYS A 72 -4.12 3.00 -0.88
C CYS A 72 -3.05 2.94 -1.99
N GLY A 73 -3.34 3.41 -3.20
CA GLY A 73 -2.43 3.30 -4.33
C GLY A 73 -2.09 1.84 -4.64
N TRP A 74 -0.82 1.50 -4.75
CA TRP A 74 -0.33 0.13 -4.94
C TRP A 74 -0.26 -0.68 -3.65
N GLY A 75 -0.88 -0.19 -2.59
CA GLY A 75 -0.92 -0.86 -1.30
C GLY A 75 0.38 -0.79 -0.52
N SER A 76 1.24 0.17 -0.82
CA SER A 76 2.57 0.27 -0.21
C SER A 76 2.54 0.22 1.32
N PHE A 77 1.66 0.98 1.95
CA PHE A 77 1.56 1.01 3.40
C PHE A 77 0.99 -0.29 3.97
N SER A 78 -0.17 -0.73 3.48
CA SER A 78 -0.82 -1.95 3.99
C SER A 78 0.03 -3.19 3.79
N LEU A 79 0.67 -3.34 2.62
CA LEU A 79 1.55 -4.47 2.33
C LEU A 79 2.82 -4.46 3.18
N TRP A 80 3.33 -3.28 3.51
CA TRP A 80 4.49 -3.13 4.39
C TRP A 80 4.13 -3.33 5.86
N ALA A 81 3.00 -2.77 6.31
CA ALA A 81 2.61 -2.76 7.71
C ALA A 81 1.98 -4.08 8.18
N ALA A 82 1.20 -4.77 7.34
CA ALA A 82 0.48 -5.97 7.73
C ALA A 82 1.39 -7.09 8.26
N PRO A 83 2.53 -7.42 7.65
CA PRO A 83 3.45 -8.42 8.21
C PRO A 83 4.07 -8.01 9.55
N ARG A 84 4.18 -6.70 9.79
CA ARG A 84 4.75 -6.14 11.01
C ARG A 84 3.75 -6.11 12.16
N HIS A 85 2.47 -6.20 11.86
CA HIS A 85 1.35 -6.17 12.81
C HIS A 85 0.42 -7.35 12.56
N PRO A 86 0.86 -8.59 12.90
CA PRO A 86 0.16 -9.82 12.49
C PRO A 86 -1.21 -9.99 13.14
N SER A 87 -1.48 -9.32 14.24
CA SER A 87 -2.80 -9.36 14.92
C SER A 87 -3.72 -8.22 14.48
N SER A 88 -3.25 -7.33 13.63
CA SER A 88 -4.04 -6.25 13.06
C SER A 88 -4.75 -6.69 11.78
N THR A 89 -5.87 -6.02 11.48
CA THR A 89 -6.57 -6.19 10.21
C THR A 89 -6.43 -4.93 9.36
N PHE A 90 -6.22 -5.10 8.07
CA PHE A 90 -6.06 -4.00 7.12
C PHE A 90 -7.12 -4.10 6.05
N LEU A 91 -7.86 -3.01 5.83
CA LEU A 91 -8.75 -2.83 4.69
C LEU A 91 -8.16 -1.73 3.81
N ALA A 92 -7.57 -2.13 2.69
CA ALA A 92 -7.05 -1.22 1.69
C ALA A 92 -8.11 -0.96 0.62
N VAL A 93 -8.37 0.31 0.32
CA VAL A 93 -9.41 0.72 -0.62
C VAL A 93 -8.78 1.50 -1.77
N SER A 94 -9.00 1.00 -2.98
CA SER A 94 -8.59 1.64 -4.24
C SER A 94 -9.78 1.73 -5.19
N ASN A 95 -9.84 2.80 -5.96
CA ASN A 95 -10.79 2.93 -7.07
C ASN A 95 -10.22 2.42 -8.41
N SER A 96 -9.05 1.81 -8.39
CA SER A 96 -8.41 1.19 -9.54
C SER A 96 -8.44 -0.32 -9.43
N HIS A 97 -9.10 -0.99 -10.39
CA HIS A 97 -9.15 -2.45 -10.45
C HIS A 97 -7.76 -3.07 -10.64
N THR A 98 -6.90 -2.42 -11.42
CA THR A 98 -5.52 -2.87 -11.63
C THR A 98 -4.74 -2.87 -10.33
N GLN A 99 -4.85 -1.80 -9.53
CA GLN A 99 -4.21 -1.71 -8.23
C GLN A 99 -4.79 -2.73 -7.24
N ALA A 100 -6.10 -2.89 -7.19
CA ALA A 100 -6.74 -3.87 -6.31
C ALA A 100 -6.30 -5.30 -6.64
N THR A 101 -6.25 -5.66 -7.91
CA THR A 101 -5.76 -6.97 -8.35
C THR A 101 -4.31 -7.19 -7.93
N PHE A 102 -3.45 -6.20 -8.16
CA PHE A 102 -2.05 -6.25 -7.73
C PHE A 102 -1.92 -6.46 -6.23
N ILE A 103 -2.66 -5.70 -5.42
CA ILE A 103 -2.59 -5.79 -3.96
C ILE A 103 -3.05 -7.16 -3.47
N ARG A 104 -4.12 -7.71 -4.02
CA ARG A 104 -4.59 -9.06 -3.67
C ARG A 104 -3.54 -10.13 -3.97
N GLU A 105 -2.92 -10.06 -5.13
CA GLU A 105 -1.87 -11.00 -5.53
C GLU A 105 -0.63 -10.87 -4.64
N GLU A 106 -0.18 -9.66 -4.38
CA GLU A 106 0.96 -9.40 -3.50
C GLU A 106 0.69 -9.78 -2.05
N ALA A 107 -0.51 -9.51 -1.53
CA ALA A 107 -0.91 -9.92 -0.19
C ALA A 107 -0.90 -11.46 -0.05
N SER A 108 -1.44 -12.17 -1.04
CA SER A 108 -1.40 -13.63 -1.06
C SER A 108 0.03 -14.16 -1.06
N ARG A 109 0.93 -13.53 -1.80
CA ARG A 109 2.33 -13.94 -1.90
C ARG A 109 3.13 -13.62 -0.63
N ARG A 110 2.98 -12.38 -0.11
CA ARG A 110 3.78 -11.88 1.03
C ARG A 110 3.26 -12.34 2.37
N LEU A 111 1.93 -12.49 2.49
CA LEU A 111 1.23 -12.89 3.71
C LEU A 111 0.83 -14.36 3.68
N ALA A 112 1.28 -15.11 2.66
CA ALA A 112 1.06 -16.54 2.59
C ALA A 112 1.67 -17.19 3.83
N PRO A 113 0.88 -17.90 4.65
CA PRO A 113 1.38 -18.41 5.90
C PRO A 113 2.32 -19.60 5.66
N ARG A 114 3.31 -19.70 6.47
CA ARG A 114 3.98 -20.97 6.72
C ARG A 114 3.06 -21.94 7.48
N SER A 115 1.94 -21.45 7.97
CA SER A 115 0.82 -22.12 8.61
C SER A 115 -0.41 -21.24 8.44
N ARG A 116 -1.62 -21.72 8.61
CA ARG A 116 -2.94 -21.13 8.33
C ARG A 116 -3.00 -19.61 8.14
N PRO A 117 -3.63 -19.10 7.06
CA PRO A 117 -3.88 -17.68 6.87
C PRO A 117 -4.82 -17.16 7.96
N ASP A 118 -4.52 -15.98 8.47
CA ASP A 118 -5.53 -15.16 9.10
C ASP A 118 -6.39 -14.58 7.97
N PRO A 119 -7.65 -15.01 7.79
CA PRO A 119 -8.48 -14.61 6.66
C PRO A 119 -8.86 -13.12 6.69
N GLY A 120 -8.54 -12.41 7.77
CA GLY A 120 -8.83 -11.00 7.94
C GLY A 120 -7.64 -10.07 7.87
N ALA A 121 -6.42 -10.60 7.67
CA ALA A 121 -5.19 -9.82 7.84
C ALA A 121 -5.06 -8.65 6.86
N THR A 122 -5.43 -8.84 5.60
CA THR A 122 -5.45 -7.76 4.60
C THR A 122 -6.54 -8.01 3.57
N ARG A 123 -7.34 -7.00 3.31
CA ARG A 123 -8.36 -6.98 2.25
C ARG A 123 -8.15 -5.77 1.36
N CYS A 124 -8.48 -5.90 0.09
CA CYS A 124 -8.54 -4.80 -0.85
C CYS A 124 -9.88 -4.79 -1.57
N ASP A 125 -10.58 -3.67 -1.49
CA ASP A 125 -11.82 -3.41 -2.21
C ASP A 125 -11.61 -2.27 -3.21
N ALA A 126 -12.14 -2.43 -4.40
CA ALA A 126 -12.04 -1.46 -5.48
C ALA A 126 -13.42 -0.87 -5.84
#